data_9f3259630709b70f01462db5c457965e
#
_entry.id   9f3259630709b70f01462db5c457965e
#
_cell.length_a   1.000
_cell.length_b   1.000
_cell.length_c   1.000
_cell.angle_alpha   90.00
_cell.angle_beta   90.00
_cell.angle_gamma   90.00
#
_symmetry.space_group_name_H-M   'P 1'
#
loop_
_entity.id
_entity.type
_entity.pdbx_description
1 polymer ?
#
loop_
_entity_poly.entity_id
_entity_poly.type
_entity_poly.pdbx_seq_one_letter_code
_entity_poly.pdbx_strand_id
1 'polypeptide(L)'
;MPSVPPEPAAPAGSGDDEATVRLARRRFARRRWVGRWLAWRRLVGVVLGVGLVAGALWLVFGSSVLAVSGVRVEGTHVLTPSVVRRAAQVPLGGPLATADLSAVTRRVERLPSVKSVDVSRSWPDSVRIDVTERQPVAAVEDPGSGRLRGVDEDGVVFRSYLHRPAGLPVIREAKGAGAEALAEAARVAGSLPASVASKVAYVEVRTVDTISLRLHNGRLVRWGSAEESTDKGRVLAVLLDRKAAFYDVSVPGQPVIRP
;
A
#
# COMPACT_ATOMS: atom_id res chain seq x y z
N MET A 1 90.86 0.40 -89.96
CA MET A 1 89.71 -0.55 -89.81
C MET A 1 89.32 -0.56 -88.35
N PRO A 2 88.18 0.08 -87.98
CA PRO A 2 87.68 -0.02 -86.63
C PRO A 2 86.64 -1.10 -86.51
N SER A 3 86.77 -1.89 -85.47
CA SER A 3 85.89 -2.95 -85.01
C SER A 3 84.58 -2.45 -84.40
N VAL A 4 83.51 -3.03 -84.85
CA VAL A 4 82.14 -2.82 -84.34
C VAL A 4 81.97 -3.54 -83.00
N PRO A 5 81.37 -2.92 -81.94
CA PRO A 5 81.03 -3.59 -80.70
C PRO A 5 79.68 -4.33 -80.83
N PRO A 6 79.43 -5.39 -80.05
CA PRO A 6 78.22 -6.18 -80.12
C PRO A 6 77.04 -5.52 -79.34
N GLU A 7 75.89 -5.77 -79.86
CA GLU A 7 74.53 -5.32 -79.39
C GLU A 7 74.11 -5.99 -78.06
N PRO A 8 73.52 -5.29 -77.11
CA PRO A 8 73.11 -5.91 -75.87
C PRO A 8 71.75 -6.65 -76.01
N ALA A 9 71.70 -7.83 -75.46
CA ALA A 9 70.55 -8.71 -75.43
C ALA A 9 69.38 -8.11 -74.61
N ALA A 10 68.17 -8.25 -75.14
CA ALA A 10 66.89 -7.82 -74.49
C ALA A 10 66.57 -8.62 -73.19
N PRO A 11 66.02 -8.01 -72.17
CA PRO A 11 65.58 -8.71 -70.94
C PRO A 11 64.27 -9.44 -71.23
N ALA A 12 64.28 -10.76 -71.13
CA ALA A 12 63.09 -11.57 -70.98
C ALA A 12 62.56 -11.50 -69.49
N GLY A 13 61.29 -11.19 -69.27
CA GLY A 13 60.69 -11.38 -67.97
C GLY A 13 59.64 -10.35 -67.54
N SER A 14 58.51 -10.24 -68.24
CA SER A 14 57.37 -9.39 -67.75
C SER A 14 56.06 -10.18 -67.54
N GLY A 15 56.16 -11.51 -67.43
CA GLY A 15 54.97 -12.36 -67.26
C GLY A 15 54.54 -12.62 -65.78
N ASP A 16 55.52 -12.63 -64.88
CA ASP A 16 55.28 -13.08 -63.50
C ASP A 16 54.86 -11.96 -62.59
N ASP A 17 55.16 -10.70 -62.90
CA ASP A 17 54.78 -9.55 -62.05
C ASP A 17 53.30 -9.19 -62.17
N GLU A 18 52.69 -9.41 -63.34
CA GLU A 18 51.23 -9.16 -63.50
C GLU A 18 50.35 -10.18 -62.75
N ALA A 19 50.82 -11.43 -62.64
CA ALA A 19 50.06 -12.47 -61.93
C ALA A 19 50.06 -12.23 -60.40
N THR A 20 51.20 -11.83 -59.84
CA THR A 20 51.37 -11.52 -58.42
C THR A 20 50.60 -10.28 -58.02
N VAL A 21 50.54 -9.25 -58.85
CA VAL A 21 49.72 -8.01 -58.58
C VAL A 21 48.21 -8.30 -58.64
N ARG A 22 47.76 -9.20 -59.54
CA ARG A 22 46.37 -9.61 -59.63
C ARG A 22 45.90 -10.43 -58.40
N LEU A 23 46.76 -11.30 -57.86
CA LEU A 23 46.47 -12.07 -56.65
C LEU A 23 46.48 -11.20 -55.37
N ALA A 24 47.35 -10.22 -55.26
CA ALA A 24 47.39 -9.26 -54.18
C ALA A 24 46.16 -8.40 -54.17
N ARG A 25 45.68 -7.90 -55.31
CA ARG A 25 44.42 -7.11 -55.40
C ARG A 25 43.21 -7.90 -54.99
N ARG A 26 43.06 -9.18 -55.25
CA ARG A 26 41.93 -10.04 -54.82
C ARG A 26 41.94 -10.31 -53.32
N ARG A 27 43.11 -10.42 -52.67
CA ARG A 27 43.25 -10.61 -51.24
C ARG A 27 42.86 -9.33 -50.44
N PHE A 28 43.20 -8.15 -50.96
CA PHE A 28 42.85 -6.87 -50.39
C PHE A 28 41.34 -6.57 -50.52
N ALA A 29 40.69 -6.92 -51.61
CA ALA A 29 39.26 -6.75 -51.81
C ALA A 29 38.44 -7.63 -50.85
N ARG A 30 38.86 -8.90 -50.59
CA ARG A 30 38.20 -9.81 -49.69
C ARG A 30 38.24 -9.34 -48.23
N ARG A 31 39.36 -8.79 -47.76
CA ARG A 31 39.51 -8.25 -46.40
C ARG A 31 38.61 -7.03 -46.16
N ARG A 32 38.45 -6.16 -47.11
CA ARG A 32 37.55 -5.01 -47.05
C ARG A 32 36.07 -5.44 -47.03
N TRP A 33 35.73 -6.51 -47.72
CA TRP A 33 34.35 -7.03 -47.75
C TRP A 33 33.96 -7.69 -46.44
N VAL A 34 34.85 -8.49 -45.85
CA VAL A 34 34.59 -9.13 -44.53
C VAL A 34 34.47 -8.09 -43.40
N GLY A 35 35.35 -7.07 -43.40
CA GLY A 35 35.25 -5.98 -42.41
C GLY A 35 33.94 -5.17 -42.52
N ARG A 36 33.52 -4.89 -43.77
CA ARG A 36 32.23 -4.22 -44.03
C ARG A 36 31.03 -5.07 -43.64
N TRP A 37 31.09 -6.39 -43.87
CA TRP A 37 30.03 -7.33 -43.53
C TRP A 37 29.88 -7.49 -41.99
N LEU A 38 30.99 -7.55 -41.24
CA LEU A 38 30.98 -7.57 -39.78
C LEU A 38 30.48 -6.25 -39.19
N ALA A 39 30.87 -5.11 -39.75
CA ALA A 39 30.37 -3.80 -39.36
C ALA A 39 28.86 -3.67 -39.62
N TRP A 40 28.40 -4.16 -40.78
CA TRP A 40 26.99 -4.15 -41.16
C TRP A 40 26.13 -5.06 -40.23
N ARG A 41 26.64 -6.24 -39.85
CA ARG A 41 25.98 -7.11 -38.88
C ARG A 41 25.84 -6.44 -37.51
N ARG A 42 26.88 -5.71 -37.05
CA ARG A 42 26.81 -4.92 -35.81
C ARG A 42 25.79 -3.78 -35.93
N LEU A 43 25.79 -3.07 -37.03
CA LEU A 43 24.82 -2.00 -37.31
C LEU A 43 23.37 -2.55 -37.31
N VAL A 44 23.13 -3.65 -38.02
CA VAL A 44 21.84 -4.33 -38.06
C VAL A 44 21.44 -4.80 -36.67
N GLY A 45 22.36 -5.37 -35.87
CA GLY A 45 22.11 -5.76 -34.49
C GLY A 45 21.71 -4.58 -33.60
N VAL A 46 22.40 -3.45 -33.74
CA VAL A 46 22.06 -2.22 -33.00
C VAL A 46 20.70 -1.66 -33.43
N VAL A 47 20.43 -1.60 -34.72
CA VAL A 47 19.13 -1.10 -35.26
C VAL A 47 17.98 -2.00 -34.79
N LEU A 48 18.15 -3.32 -34.84
CA LEU A 48 17.17 -4.28 -34.32
C LEU A 48 16.96 -4.11 -32.80
N GLY A 49 18.05 -3.95 -32.03
CA GLY A 49 18.01 -3.70 -30.60
C GLY A 49 17.25 -2.41 -30.24
N VAL A 50 17.58 -1.32 -30.94
CA VAL A 50 16.89 -0.03 -30.78
C VAL A 50 15.41 -0.14 -31.19
N GLY A 51 15.13 -0.83 -32.31
CA GLY A 51 13.77 -1.06 -32.77
C GLY A 51 12.94 -1.87 -31.78
N LEU A 52 13.53 -2.89 -31.15
CA LEU A 52 12.87 -3.72 -30.14
C LEU A 52 12.58 -2.91 -28.88
N VAL A 53 13.55 -2.10 -28.40
CA VAL A 53 13.36 -1.21 -27.25
C VAL A 53 12.28 -0.15 -27.54
N ALA A 54 12.35 0.47 -28.73
CA ALA A 54 11.35 1.46 -29.14
C ALA A 54 9.95 0.83 -29.25
N GLY A 55 9.86 -0.37 -29.81
CA GLY A 55 8.61 -1.14 -29.87
C GLY A 55 8.05 -1.50 -28.50
N ALA A 56 8.92 -1.93 -27.57
CA ALA A 56 8.53 -2.23 -26.20
C ALA A 56 8.05 -0.97 -25.46
N LEU A 57 8.75 0.15 -25.61
CA LEU A 57 8.32 1.44 -25.04
C LEU A 57 6.99 1.87 -25.63
N TRP A 58 6.82 1.76 -26.95
CA TRP A 58 5.54 2.08 -27.58
C TRP A 58 4.41 1.18 -27.08
N LEU A 59 4.66 -0.11 -26.88
CA LEU A 59 3.69 -1.04 -26.31
C LEU A 59 3.27 -0.63 -24.91
N VAL A 60 4.23 -0.25 -24.06
CA VAL A 60 3.98 0.11 -22.64
C VAL A 60 3.28 1.47 -22.50
N PHE A 61 3.65 2.46 -23.33
CA PHE A 61 3.20 3.84 -23.16
C PHE A 61 2.15 4.29 -24.19
N GLY A 62 2.04 3.61 -25.33
CA GLY A 62 1.16 4.02 -26.42
C GLY A 62 0.09 3.00 -26.83
N SER A 63 0.17 1.75 -26.31
CA SER A 63 -0.79 0.72 -26.69
C SER A 63 -2.03 0.75 -25.81
N SER A 64 -3.20 0.60 -26.42
CA SER A 64 -4.48 0.42 -25.71
C SER A 64 -4.55 -0.90 -24.93
N VAL A 65 -3.68 -1.88 -25.21
CA VAL A 65 -3.63 -3.17 -24.52
C VAL A 65 -3.17 -3.02 -23.05
N LEU A 66 -2.27 -2.06 -22.79
CA LEU A 66 -1.75 -1.75 -21.46
C LEU A 66 -2.34 -0.45 -20.89
N ALA A 67 -3.41 0.03 -21.46
CA ALA A 67 -4.16 1.16 -20.93
C ALA A 67 -5.09 0.71 -19.80
N VAL A 68 -5.32 1.58 -18.81
CA VAL A 68 -6.23 1.30 -17.69
C VAL A 68 -7.64 1.11 -18.22
N SER A 69 -8.15 -0.11 -18.19
CA SER A 69 -9.52 -0.47 -18.60
C SER A 69 -10.48 -0.57 -17.41
N GLY A 70 -9.94 -0.88 -16.20
CA GLY A 70 -10.76 -1.11 -15.05
C GLY A 70 -10.07 -0.92 -13.70
N VAL A 71 -10.92 -0.91 -12.65
CA VAL A 71 -10.49 -0.82 -11.26
C VAL A 71 -11.13 -1.98 -10.49
N ARG A 72 -10.29 -2.81 -9.89
CA ARG A 72 -10.69 -3.91 -8.99
C ARG A 72 -10.58 -3.41 -7.56
N VAL A 73 -11.68 -3.54 -6.82
CA VAL A 73 -11.72 -3.16 -5.40
C VAL A 73 -11.98 -4.42 -4.59
N GLU A 74 -11.13 -4.66 -3.61
CA GLU A 74 -11.18 -5.81 -2.71
C GLU A 74 -11.13 -5.35 -1.24
N GLY A 75 -11.47 -6.25 -0.30
CA GLY A 75 -11.42 -5.96 1.15
C GLY A 75 -12.57 -5.09 1.67
N THR A 76 -13.60 -4.81 0.86
CA THR A 76 -14.77 -4.05 1.31
C THR A 76 -15.88 -4.95 1.83
N HIS A 77 -16.44 -4.62 3.02
CA HIS A 77 -17.57 -5.33 3.64
C HIS A 77 -18.76 -4.38 3.86
N VAL A 78 -18.51 -3.19 4.31
CA VAL A 78 -19.51 -2.14 4.60
C VAL A 78 -19.53 -1.10 3.50
N LEU A 79 -18.37 -0.70 3.02
CA LEU A 79 -18.23 0.18 1.86
C LEU A 79 -18.60 -0.60 0.59
N THR A 80 -19.40 0.03 -0.26
CA THR A 80 -19.63 -0.55 -1.58
C THR A 80 -18.44 -0.29 -2.50
N PRO A 81 -18.01 -1.26 -3.34
CA PRO A 81 -16.90 -1.05 -4.28
C PRO A 81 -17.09 0.16 -5.20
N SER A 82 -18.34 0.54 -5.48
CA SER A 82 -18.66 1.72 -6.29
C SER A 82 -18.30 3.05 -5.61
N VAL A 83 -18.42 3.13 -4.28
CA VAL A 83 -18.01 4.31 -3.50
C VAL A 83 -16.49 4.45 -3.54
N VAL A 84 -15.76 3.36 -3.34
CA VAL A 84 -14.29 3.36 -3.42
C VAL A 84 -13.81 3.74 -4.81
N ARG A 85 -14.37 3.13 -5.87
CA ARG A 85 -14.03 3.48 -7.27
C ARG A 85 -14.26 4.94 -7.57
N ARG A 86 -15.38 5.50 -7.10
CA ARG A 86 -15.71 6.92 -7.29
C ARG A 86 -14.72 7.83 -6.56
N ALA A 87 -14.35 7.48 -5.33
CA ALA A 87 -13.35 8.23 -4.55
C ALA A 87 -11.95 8.13 -5.17
N ALA A 88 -11.58 6.96 -5.68
CA ALA A 88 -10.29 6.69 -6.31
C ALA A 88 -10.02 7.56 -7.54
N GLN A 89 -11.07 7.87 -8.34
CA GLN A 89 -10.97 8.70 -9.57
C GLN A 89 -9.79 8.27 -10.46
N VAL A 90 -9.67 6.97 -10.71
CA VAL A 90 -8.62 6.44 -11.58
C VAL A 90 -8.93 6.86 -13.02
N PRO A 91 -8.01 7.56 -13.70
CA PRO A 91 -8.22 7.93 -15.11
C PRO A 91 -8.15 6.67 -15.98
N LEU A 92 -9.25 6.38 -16.68
CA LEU A 92 -9.32 5.28 -17.64
C LEU A 92 -8.72 5.68 -18.98
N GLY A 93 -8.17 4.72 -19.73
CA GLY A 93 -7.62 4.92 -21.07
C GLY A 93 -6.17 5.42 -21.11
N GLY A 94 -5.60 5.83 -19.98
CA GLY A 94 -4.18 6.18 -19.89
C GLY A 94 -3.28 4.95 -19.67
N PRO A 95 -1.95 5.04 -19.96
CA PRO A 95 -1.04 3.93 -19.75
C PRO A 95 -0.97 3.52 -18.27
N LEU A 96 -1.17 2.23 -17.97
CA LEU A 96 -1.12 1.71 -16.60
C LEU A 96 0.25 1.98 -15.94
N ALA A 97 1.33 1.95 -16.72
CA ALA A 97 2.68 2.17 -16.23
C ALA A 97 2.88 3.55 -15.57
N THR A 98 2.18 4.59 -16.07
CA THR A 98 2.29 5.97 -15.60
C THR A 98 1.17 6.40 -14.66
N ALA A 99 0.23 5.50 -14.33
CA ALA A 99 -0.86 5.81 -13.39
C ALA A 99 -0.31 6.23 -12.02
N ASP A 100 -0.75 7.39 -11.53
CA ASP A 100 -0.36 7.92 -10.21
C ASP A 100 -1.14 7.21 -9.10
N LEU A 101 -0.58 6.06 -8.65
CA LEU A 101 -1.18 5.26 -7.61
C LEU A 101 -1.19 6.00 -6.26
N SER A 102 -0.18 6.84 -5.99
CA SER A 102 -0.11 7.58 -4.74
C SER A 102 -1.24 8.62 -4.61
N ALA A 103 -1.62 9.26 -5.71
CA ALA A 103 -2.79 10.13 -5.71
C ALA A 103 -4.10 9.35 -5.51
N VAL A 104 -4.19 8.13 -6.04
CA VAL A 104 -5.34 7.23 -5.80
C VAL A 104 -5.41 6.85 -4.33
N THR A 105 -4.29 6.41 -3.74
CA THR A 105 -4.16 6.08 -2.31
C THR A 105 -4.68 7.22 -1.43
N ARG A 106 -4.12 8.42 -1.60
CA ARG A 106 -4.54 9.60 -0.81
C ARG A 106 -6.02 9.95 -0.95
N ARG A 107 -6.63 9.69 -2.12
CA ARG A 107 -8.07 9.95 -2.32
C ARG A 107 -8.94 8.93 -1.60
N VAL A 108 -8.56 7.66 -1.64
CA VAL A 108 -9.31 6.58 -0.96
C VAL A 108 -9.15 6.66 0.56
N GLU A 109 -7.96 7.00 1.07
CA GLU A 109 -7.71 7.22 2.51
C GLU A 109 -8.55 8.34 3.14
N ARG A 110 -9.05 9.29 2.33
CA ARG A 110 -9.97 10.32 2.83
C ARG A 110 -11.36 9.80 3.18
N LEU A 111 -11.71 8.59 2.79
CA LEU A 111 -12.97 7.97 3.19
C LEU A 111 -12.90 7.63 4.68
N PRO A 112 -13.81 8.16 5.53
CA PRO A 112 -13.71 7.98 6.97
C PRO A 112 -13.68 6.51 7.43
N SER A 113 -14.37 5.63 6.70
CA SER A 113 -14.44 4.20 7.02
C SER A 113 -13.22 3.39 6.56
N VAL A 114 -12.23 4.01 5.92
CA VAL A 114 -10.99 3.35 5.47
C VAL A 114 -9.94 3.47 6.56
N LYS A 115 -9.39 2.34 7.02
CA LYS A 115 -8.26 2.30 7.95
C LYS A 115 -6.94 2.41 7.19
N SER A 116 -6.80 1.63 6.13
CA SER A 116 -5.65 1.66 5.23
C SER A 116 -6.05 1.19 3.85
N VAL A 117 -5.27 1.55 2.85
CA VAL A 117 -5.46 1.12 1.48
C VAL A 117 -4.12 0.80 0.84
N ASP A 118 -4.07 -0.31 0.11
CA ASP A 118 -2.97 -0.63 -0.78
C ASP A 118 -3.44 -0.53 -2.24
N VAL A 119 -2.70 0.22 -3.06
CA VAL A 119 -3.03 0.42 -4.46
C VAL A 119 -1.88 -0.09 -5.31
N SER A 120 -2.19 -1.04 -6.17
CA SER A 120 -1.21 -1.70 -7.02
C SER A 120 -1.65 -1.79 -8.48
N ARG A 121 -0.66 -1.99 -9.38
CA ARG A 121 -0.93 -2.27 -10.79
C ARG A 121 -1.23 -3.75 -10.96
N SER A 122 -2.40 -4.06 -11.49
CA SER A 122 -2.80 -5.40 -11.87
C SER A 122 -2.71 -5.52 -13.40
N TRP A 123 -1.53 -5.91 -13.87
CA TRP A 123 -1.29 -6.09 -15.29
C TRP A 123 -2.25 -7.11 -15.91
N PRO A 124 -2.67 -6.91 -17.20
CA PRO A 124 -2.15 -5.94 -18.16
C PRO A 124 -2.79 -4.53 -18.08
N ASP A 125 -3.99 -4.36 -17.54
CA ASP A 125 -4.86 -3.21 -17.81
C ASP A 125 -5.67 -2.70 -16.62
N SER A 126 -5.41 -3.14 -15.40
CA SER A 126 -6.25 -2.78 -14.25
C SER A 126 -5.45 -2.19 -13.09
N VAL A 127 -6.11 -1.34 -12.31
CA VAL A 127 -5.65 -0.90 -10.99
C VAL A 127 -6.39 -1.71 -9.92
N ARG A 128 -5.63 -2.33 -9.02
CA ARG A 128 -6.14 -3.05 -7.85
C ARG A 128 -6.08 -2.14 -6.64
N ILE A 129 -7.17 -2.09 -5.89
CA ILE A 129 -7.32 -1.30 -4.65
C ILE A 129 -7.78 -2.26 -3.56
N ASP A 130 -6.87 -2.60 -2.64
CA ASP A 130 -7.15 -3.43 -1.48
C ASP A 130 -7.42 -2.51 -0.29
N VAL A 131 -8.66 -2.55 0.23
CA VAL A 131 -9.13 -1.67 1.30
C VAL A 131 -9.22 -2.44 2.60
N THR A 132 -8.62 -1.90 3.66
CA THR A 132 -8.88 -2.33 5.04
C THR A 132 -9.86 -1.35 5.66
N GLU A 133 -11.06 -1.82 5.99
CA GLU A 133 -12.08 -0.98 6.63
C GLU A 133 -11.83 -0.86 8.14
N ARG A 134 -12.17 0.31 8.71
CA ARG A 134 -12.17 0.51 10.16
C ARG A 134 -13.24 -0.34 10.82
N GLN A 135 -12.88 -0.99 11.91
CA GLN A 135 -13.77 -1.78 12.72
C GLN A 135 -14.14 -0.98 13.99
N PRO A 136 -15.43 -0.78 14.29
CA PRO A 136 -15.81 -0.07 15.51
C PRO A 136 -15.57 -0.97 16.73
N VAL A 137 -14.86 -0.44 17.72
CA VAL A 137 -14.66 -1.10 19.02
C VAL A 137 -15.60 -0.53 20.08
N ALA A 138 -16.12 0.68 19.87
CA ALA A 138 -17.08 1.33 20.74
C ALA A 138 -17.93 2.34 19.95
N ALA A 139 -18.98 2.85 20.59
CA ALA A 139 -19.75 3.99 20.11
C ALA A 139 -19.52 5.17 21.05
N VAL A 140 -19.11 6.33 20.53
CA VAL A 140 -18.99 7.57 21.30
C VAL A 140 -20.28 8.38 21.20
N GLU A 141 -20.75 8.87 22.32
CA GLU A 141 -21.92 9.76 22.40
C GLU A 141 -21.48 11.21 22.14
N ASP A 142 -22.02 11.83 21.09
CA ASP A 142 -21.76 13.24 20.77
C ASP A 142 -22.43 14.13 21.82
N PRO A 143 -21.66 14.93 22.56
CA PRO A 143 -22.20 15.74 23.68
C PRO A 143 -23.26 16.76 23.26
N GLY A 144 -23.25 17.22 22.01
CA GLY A 144 -24.18 18.23 21.51
C GLY A 144 -25.48 17.68 20.96
N SER A 145 -25.43 16.49 20.31
CA SER A 145 -26.60 15.92 19.61
C SER A 145 -27.12 14.62 20.23
N GLY A 146 -26.39 14.01 21.15
CA GLY A 146 -26.71 12.69 21.70
C GLY A 146 -26.61 11.55 20.68
N ARG A 147 -26.13 11.84 19.46
CA ARG A 147 -25.93 10.84 18.40
C ARG A 147 -24.75 9.94 18.73
N LEU A 148 -24.93 8.67 18.45
CA LEU A 148 -23.85 7.70 18.61
C LEU A 148 -23.04 7.61 17.33
N ARG A 149 -21.71 7.69 17.49
CA ARG A 149 -20.76 7.53 16.39
C ARG A 149 -19.77 6.41 16.72
N GLY A 150 -19.50 5.54 15.74
CA GLY A 150 -18.52 4.46 15.88
C GLY A 150 -17.10 5.01 15.94
N VAL A 151 -16.35 4.50 16.89
CA VAL A 151 -14.92 4.78 17.09
C VAL A 151 -14.14 3.49 17.00
N ASP A 152 -13.01 3.53 16.29
CA ASP A 152 -12.07 2.42 16.22
C ASP A 152 -11.05 2.42 17.38
N GLU A 153 -10.16 1.45 17.41
CA GLU A 153 -9.12 1.32 18.43
C GLU A 153 -8.11 2.48 18.48
N ASP A 154 -7.98 3.22 17.37
CA ASP A 154 -7.12 4.40 17.27
C ASP A 154 -7.81 5.69 17.72
N GLY A 155 -9.09 5.61 18.15
CA GLY A 155 -9.89 6.76 18.57
C GLY A 155 -10.49 7.53 17.40
N VAL A 156 -10.39 7.01 16.17
CA VAL A 156 -10.93 7.68 14.99
C VAL A 156 -12.43 7.45 14.90
N VAL A 157 -13.19 8.56 14.88
CA VAL A 157 -14.64 8.53 14.72
C VAL A 157 -14.99 8.54 13.25
N PHE A 158 -15.64 7.47 12.76
CA PHE A 158 -15.79 7.27 11.31
C PHE A 158 -17.21 6.93 10.85
N ARG A 159 -18.12 6.57 11.73
CA ARG A 159 -19.45 6.08 11.39
C ARG A 159 -20.51 6.66 12.33
N SER A 160 -21.70 6.96 11.81
CA SER A 160 -22.85 7.37 12.64
C SER A 160 -23.86 6.25 12.76
N TYR A 161 -24.47 6.13 13.93
CA TYR A 161 -25.52 5.16 14.22
C TYR A 161 -26.84 5.88 14.52
N LEU A 162 -27.93 5.39 13.94
CA LEU A 162 -29.30 5.85 14.25
C LEU A 162 -29.79 5.29 15.59
N HIS A 163 -29.32 4.08 15.92
CA HIS A 163 -29.68 3.37 17.15
C HIS A 163 -28.40 2.82 17.78
N ARG A 164 -28.47 2.55 19.09
CA ARG A 164 -27.33 1.95 19.80
C ARG A 164 -26.99 0.60 19.16
N PRO A 165 -25.74 0.43 18.68
CA PRO A 165 -25.31 -0.84 18.10
C PRO A 165 -25.23 -1.91 19.20
N ALA A 166 -25.72 -3.11 18.90
CA ALA A 166 -25.64 -4.22 19.83
C ALA A 166 -24.18 -4.66 20.00
N GLY A 167 -23.79 -4.96 21.24
CA GLY A 167 -22.46 -5.49 21.55
C GLY A 167 -21.32 -4.48 21.59
N LEU A 168 -21.58 -3.21 21.26
CA LEU A 168 -20.55 -2.17 21.39
C LEU A 168 -20.75 -1.37 22.69
N PRO A 169 -19.70 -1.22 23.52
CA PRO A 169 -19.72 -0.31 24.65
C PRO A 169 -19.92 1.14 24.18
N VAL A 170 -20.60 1.95 25.01
CA VAL A 170 -20.75 3.39 24.75
C VAL A 170 -19.66 4.13 25.51
N ILE A 171 -18.91 5.01 24.85
CA ILE A 171 -17.98 5.94 25.49
C ILE A 171 -18.68 7.26 25.72
N ARG A 172 -18.55 7.79 26.93
CA ARG A 172 -18.97 9.13 27.31
C ARG A 172 -17.78 9.96 27.68
N GLU A 173 -17.55 11.00 26.92
CA GLU A 173 -16.49 11.95 27.19
C GLU A 173 -16.92 12.96 28.22
N ALA A 174 -16.10 13.17 29.25
CA ALA A 174 -16.26 14.31 30.12
C ALA A 174 -15.95 15.60 29.33
N LYS A 175 -16.57 16.70 29.76
CA LYS A 175 -16.32 18.00 29.13
C LYS A 175 -14.83 18.35 29.20
N GLY A 176 -14.21 18.55 28.03
CA GLY A 176 -12.79 18.85 27.91
C GLY A 176 -11.87 17.63 27.77
N ALA A 177 -12.38 16.42 27.67
CA ALA A 177 -11.60 15.27 27.26
C ALA A 177 -11.10 15.48 25.80
N GLY A 178 -9.82 15.25 25.54
CA GLY A 178 -9.25 15.44 24.21
C GLY A 178 -9.25 14.15 23.37
N ALA A 179 -8.81 14.27 22.13
CA ALA A 179 -8.74 13.12 21.20
C ALA A 179 -7.87 11.96 21.73
N GLU A 180 -6.81 12.26 22.46
CA GLU A 180 -5.95 11.25 23.10
C GLU A 180 -6.71 10.43 24.15
N ALA A 181 -7.54 11.11 24.97
CA ALA A 181 -8.37 10.43 25.98
C ALA A 181 -9.44 9.55 25.32
N LEU A 182 -10.01 9.99 24.19
CA LEU A 182 -10.94 9.17 23.41
C LEU A 182 -10.25 7.93 22.85
N ALA A 183 -9.07 8.07 22.28
CA ALA A 183 -8.27 6.94 21.76
C ALA A 183 -7.95 5.94 22.87
N GLU A 184 -7.59 6.44 24.07
CA GLU A 184 -7.31 5.61 25.22
C GLU A 184 -8.57 4.83 25.68
N ALA A 185 -9.72 5.51 25.75
CA ALA A 185 -10.99 4.87 26.09
C ALA A 185 -11.44 3.84 25.05
N ALA A 186 -11.16 4.10 23.76
CA ALA A 186 -11.45 3.16 22.68
C ALA A 186 -10.60 1.88 22.81
N ARG A 187 -9.30 2.01 23.14
CA ARG A 187 -8.42 0.86 23.42
C ARG A 187 -8.91 0.06 24.62
N VAL A 188 -9.32 0.76 25.70
CA VAL A 188 -9.95 0.09 26.85
C VAL A 188 -11.19 -0.67 26.42
N ALA A 189 -12.10 -0.02 25.71
CA ALA A 189 -13.35 -0.63 25.26
C ALA A 189 -13.12 -1.87 24.37
N GLY A 190 -12.15 -1.79 23.45
CA GLY A 190 -11.78 -2.89 22.55
C GLY A 190 -11.08 -4.06 23.24
N SER A 191 -10.44 -3.82 24.40
CA SER A 191 -9.73 -4.85 25.18
C SER A 191 -10.62 -5.58 26.17
N LEU A 192 -11.87 -5.12 26.39
CA LEU A 192 -12.76 -5.73 27.37
C LEU A 192 -13.13 -7.17 26.96
N PRO A 193 -12.93 -8.16 27.83
CA PRO A 193 -13.49 -9.49 27.61
C PRO A 193 -15.02 -9.44 27.41
N ALA A 194 -15.57 -10.28 26.55
CA ALA A 194 -17.01 -10.29 26.25
C ALA A 194 -17.88 -10.42 27.50
N SER A 195 -17.43 -11.20 28.51
CA SER A 195 -18.11 -11.36 29.79
C SER A 195 -18.16 -10.09 30.64
N VAL A 196 -17.20 -9.18 30.46
CA VAL A 196 -17.16 -7.87 31.10
C VAL A 196 -17.91 -6.85 30.25
N ALA A 197 -17.65 -6.79 28.94
CA ALA A 197 -18.26 -5.86 28.01
C ALA A 197 -19.79 -5.91 28.06
N SER A 198 -20.37 -7.11 28.16
CA SER A 198 -21.82 -7.30 28.29
C SER A 198 -22.43 -6.71 29.57
N LYS A 199 -21.64 -6.50 30.62
CA LYS A 199 -22.05 -5.90 31.88
C LYS A 199 -21.86 -4.37 31.95
N VAL A 200 -21.07 -3.82 30.99
CA VAL A 200 -20.73 -2.38 30.94
C VAL A 200 -21.87 -1.59 30.29
N ALA A 201 -22.40 -0.63 30.99
CA ALA A 201 -23.39 0.33 30.48
C ALA A 201 -22.71 1.39 29.60
N TYR A 202 -21.61 1.98 30.11
CA TYR A 202 -20.75 2.91 29.36
C TYR A 202 -19.35 3.02 29.98
N VAL A 203 -18.41 3.48 29.18
CA VAL A 203 -17.05 3.85 29.56
C VAL A 203 -17.01 5.37 29.68
N GLU A 204 -16.68 5.89 30.85
CA GLU A 204 -16.48 7.32 31.07
C GLU A 204 -15.02 7.66 31.02
N VAL A 205 -14.66 8.66 30.22
CA VAL A 205 -13.28 9.14 30.07
C VAL A 205 -13.18 10.61 30.42
N ARG A 206 -12.20 10.96 31.25
CA ARG A 206 -11.88 12.34 31.65
C ARG A 206 -10.50 12.76 31.12
N THR A 207 -9.53 11.89 31.33
CA THR A 207 -8.15 12.04 30.84
C THR A 207 -7.65 10.66 30.42
N VAL A 208 -6.46 10.60 29.82
CA VAL A 208 -5.80 9.34 29.43
C VAL A 208 -5.66 8.35 30.57
N ASP A 209 -5.49 8.83 31.81
CA ASP A 209 -5.29 8.01 33.01
C ASP A 209 -6.53 7.92 33.91
N THR A 210 -7.63 8.57 33.52
CA THR A 210 -8.83 8.62 34.33
C THR A 210 -10.02 8.07 33.57
N ILE A 211 -9.96 6.75 33.35
CA ILE A 211 -11.03 5.99 32.68
C ILE A 211 -11.75 5.15 33.72
N SER A 212 -13.05 5.14 33.66
CA SER A 212 -13.90 4.33 34.51
C SER A 212 -15.02 3.64 33.73
N LEU A 213 -15.47 2.48 34.20
CA LEU A 213 -16.57 1.73 33.63
C LEU A 213 -17.77 1.82 34.55
N ARG A 214 -18.92 2.17 33.99
CA ARG A 214 -20.19 2.09 34.69
C ARG A 214 -20.92 0.82 34.26
N LEU A 215 -21.23 -0.05 35.21
CA LEU A 215 -21.95 -1.29 34.92
C LEU A 215 -23.47 -1.04 34.89
N HIS A 216 -24.23 -1.91 34.21
CA HIS A 216 -25.69 -1.85 34.11
C HIS A 216 -26.39 -1.88 35.47
N ASN A 217 -25.80 -2.50 36.49
CA ASN A 217 -26.29 -2.56 37.85
C ASN A 217 -25.90 -1.36 38.73
N GLY A 218 -25.33 -0.29 38.11
CA GLY A 218 -24.92 0.94 38.78
C GLY A 218 -23.54 0.90 39.44
N ARG A 219 -22.86 -0.22 39.47
CA ARG A 219 -21.52 -0.35 40.07
C ARG A 219 -20.48 0.42 39.25
N LEU A 220 -19.46 0.92 39.94
CA LEU A 220 -18.35 1.68 39.33
C LEU A 220 -17.09 0.86 39.34
N VAL A 221 -16.41 0.85 38.20
CA VAL A 221 -15.07 0.27 38.04
C VAL A 221 -14.10 1.38 37.70
N ARG A 222 -13.06 1.60 38.48
CA ARG A 222 -11.91 2.43 38.15
C ARG A 222 -10.94 1.61 37.31
N TRP A 223 -10.70 2.04 36.08
CA TRP A 223 -9.81 1.33 35.14
C TRP A 223 -8.41 1.96 35.07
N GLY A 224 -8.33 3.29 35.13
CA GLY A 224 -7.10 4.03 34.92
C GLY A 224 -6.81 4.24 33.44
N SER A 225 -5.62 3.90 32.97
CA SER A 225 -5.17 3.95 31.58
C SER A 225 -5.48 2.66 30.81
N ALA A 226 -5.23 2.63 29.50
CA ALA A 226 -5.32 1.39 28.69
C ALA A 226 -4.15 0.43 28.90
N GLU A 227 -3.11 0.83 29.62
CA GLU A 227 -2.01 -0.06 29.95
C GLU A 227 -2.49 -1.30 30.67
N GLU A 228 -1.90 -2.45 30.37
CA GLU A 228 -2.22 -3.75 30.98
C GLU A 228 -3.73 -4.11 30.92
N SER A 229 -4.48 -3.55 29.96
CA SER A 229 -5.93 -3.74 29.87
C SER A 229 -6.38 -5.20 29.80
N THR A 230 -5.57 -6.08 29.20
CA THR A 230 -5.85 -7.51 29.15
C THR A 230 -5.84 -8.13 30.54
N ASP A 231 -4.88 -7.74 31.39
CA ASP A 231 -4.77 -8.23 32.76
C ASP A 231 -5.84 -7.64 33.65
N LYS A 232 -6.08 -6.33 33.53
CA LYS A 232 -7.20 -5.65 34.22
C LYS A 232 -8.53 -6.32 33.89
N GLY A 233 -8.76 -6.68 32.63
CA GLY A 233 -9.97 -7.36 32.18
C GLY A 233 -10.14 -8.74 32.80
N ARG A 234 -9.07 -9.53 32.91
CA ARG A 234 -9.07 -10.85 33.57
C ARG A 234 -9.36 -10.73 35.06
N VAL A 235 -8.66 -9.81 35.72
CA VAL A 235 -8.85 -9.54 37.16
C VAL A 235 -10.29 -9.08 37.43
N LEU A 236 -10.80 -8.14 36.65
CA LEU A 236 -12.18 -7.66 36.80
C LEU A 236 -13.20 -8.76 36.59
N ALA A 237 -13.02 -9.64 35.59
CA ALA A 237 -13.94 -10.74 35.34
C ALA A 237 -14.16 -11.62 36.59
N VAL A 238 -13.05 -11.92 37.33
CA VAL A 238 -13.10 -12.69 38.59
C VAL A 238 -13.72 -11.87 39.74
N LEU A 239 -13.39 -10.59 39.82
CA LEU A 239 -13.88 -9.72 40.88
C LEU A 239 -15.39 -9.44 40.81
N LEU A 240 -15.97 -9.45 39.60
CA LEU A 240 -17.41 -9.20 39.41
C LEU A 240 -18.33 -10.25 40.04
N ASP A 241 -17.80 -11.42 40.38
CA ASP A 241 -18.53 -12.46 41.16
C ASP A 241 -18.67 -12.08 42.64
N ARG A 242 -17.86 -11.14 43.12
CA ARG A 242 -17.97 -10.60 44.49
C ARG A 242 -18.93 -9.42 44.52
N LYS A 243 -19.73 -9.34 45.55
CA LYS A 243 -20.67 -8.20 45.76
C LYS A 243 -19.89 -7.00 46.31
N ALA A 244 -19.77 -5.96 45.50
CA ALA A 244 -19.19 -4.67 45.90
C ALA A 244 -19.82 -3.55 45.06
N ALA A 245 -19.81 -2.31 45.59
CA ALA A 245 -20.26 -1.13 44.85
C ALA A 245 -19.16 -0.53 43.94
N PHE A 246 -17.91 -0.72 44.33
CA PHE A 246 -16.76 -0.14 43.66
C PHE A 246 -15.63 -1.17 43.50
N TYR A 247 -15.04 -1.18 42.31
CA TYR A 247 -13.85 -2.00 41.96
C TYR A 247 -12.75 -1.08 41.43
N ASP A 248 -11.56 -1.23 41.94
CA ASP A 248 -10.37 -0.56 41.39
C ASP A 248 -9.43 -1.62 40.82
N VAL A 249 -9.25 -1.57 39.49
CA VAL A 249 -8.35 -2.45 38.75
C VAL A 249 -7.26 -1.66 38.03
N SER A 250 -7.06 -0.38 38.40
CA SER A 250 -6.05 0.49 37.79
C SER A 250 -4.63 -0.10 37.88
N VAL A 251 -4.38 -0.89 38.93
CA VAL A 251 -3.18 -1.69 39.11
C VAL A 251 -3.60 -3.16 39.24
N PRO A 252 -3.44 -3.99 38.19
CA PRO A 252 -4.00 -5.34 38.18
C PRO A 252 -3.38 -6.27 39.20
N GLY A 253 -2.14 -6.00 39.65
CA GLY A 253 -1.47 -6.75 40.71
C GLY A 253 -1.98 -6.44 42.12
N GLN A 254 -2.73 -5.34 42.33
CA GLN A 254 -3.25 -4.90 43.64
C GLN A 254 -4.69 -4.36 43.51
N PRO A 255 -5.65 -5.22 43.10
CA PRO A 255 -7.03 -4.76 42.95
C PRO A 255 -7.66 -4.46 44.28
N VAL A 256 -8.53 -3.43 44.33
CA VAL A 256 -9.26 -3.01 45.52
C VAL A 256 -10.77 -3.10 45.27
N ILE A 257 -11.50 -3.62 46.21
CA ILE A 257 -12.99 -3.63 46.21
C ILE A 257 -13.52 -2.92 47.45
N ARG A 258 -14.63 -2.21 47.25
CA ARG A 258 -15.36 -1.56 48.39
C ARG A 258 -16.83 -1.92 48.30
N PRO A 259 -17.44 -2.23 49.46
CA PRO A 259 -18.87 -2.54 49.55
C PRO A 259 -19.77 -1.38 49.14
#